data_1ddf693e42ebb9d04c13605f7265f186
#
_entry.id   1ddf693e42ebb9d04c13605f7265f186
#
_cell.length_a   1.000
_cell.length_b   1.000
_cell.length_c   1.000
_cell.angle_alpha   90.00
_cell.angle_beta   90.00
_cell.angle_gamma   90.00
#
_symmetry.space_group_name_H-M   'P 1'
#
loop_
_entity.id
_entity.type
_entity.pdbx_description
1 polymer ?
#
loop_
_entity_poly.entity_id
_entity_poly.type
_entity_poly.pdbx_seq_one_letter_code
_entity_poly.pdbx_strand_id
1 'polypeptide(L)'
;RQVGEVAKRQSITNPNTIMSIKRHMGTDYTVEIEGKKYTPQEVSAIILQHLKSYAESYLGETVSKAVITVPAYFNDAERQATKDAGKIAGLEVERIINEPTAAALAYGLDKTEEDQTILVYDPGGGTFDVSILELGDGVFEVRSTAGDNRLGGDDFDQVIIDHLVSEFKKENGIDLSKDNMALQRLKDAAEKAKKDLSGVSSTQISLPFITAG
;
A
#
# COMPACT_ATOMS: atom_id res chain seq x y z
N ARG A 1 -9.22 -9.63 -14.69
CA ARG A 1 -8.47 -8.72 -13.81
C ARG A 1 -8.59 -9.22 -12.38
N GLN A 2 -7.48 -9.24 -11.67
CA GLN A 2 -7.44 -9.61 -10.25
C GLN A 2 -6.87 -8.42 -9.47
N VAL A 3 -7.34 -8.21 -8.25
CA VAL A 3 -6.93 -7.12 -7.37
C VAL A 3 -6.68 -7.67 -5.96
N GLY A 4 -5.77 -7.06 -5.24
CA GLY A 4 -5.48 -7.40 -3.86
C GLY A 4 -4.54 -8.59 -3.71
N GLU A 5 -4.77 -9.41 -2.69
CA GLU A 5 -3.89 -10.51 -2.29
C GLU A 5 -3.63 -11.52 -3.42
N VAL A 6 -4.66 -11.85 -4.21
CA VAL A 6 -4.54 -12.79 -5.32
C VAL A 6 -3.59 -12.27 -6.40
N ALA A 7 -3.68 -10.97 -6.72
CA ALA A 7 -2.76 -10.32 -7.66
C ALA A 7 -1.34 -10.20 -7.06
N LYS A 8 -1.23 -9.82 -5.81
CA LYS A 8 0.04 -9.66 -5.09
C LYS A 8 0.87 -10.95 -5.08
N ARG A 9 0.23 -12.09 -4.89
CA ARG A 9 0.88 -13.41 -4.90
C ARG A 9 1.50 -13.81 -6.25
N GLN A 10 1.18 -13.08 -7.31
CA GLN A 10 1.72 -13.27 -8.66
C GLN A 10 2.69 -12.16 -9.07
N SER A 11 3.05 -11.26 -8.17
CA SER A 11 3.78 -10.04 -8.52
C SER A 11 5.16 -10.27 -9.14
N ILE A 12 5.81 -11.39 -8.83
CA ILE A 12 7.11 -11.76 -9.39
C ILE A 12 6.94 -12.67 -10.62
N THR A 13 6.00 -13.61 -10.57
CA THR A 13 5.81 -14.62 -11.63
C THR A 13 4.99 -14.13 -12.82
N ASN A 14 4.14 -13.10 -12.62
CA ASN A 14 3.33 -12.51 -13.68
C ASN A 14 3.77 -11.07 -13.95
N PRO A 15 4.42 -10.80 -15.10
CA PRO A 15 4.94 -9.48 -15.45
C PRO A 15 3.85 -8.43 -15.67
N ASN A 16 2.58 -8.83 -15.86
CA ASN A 16 1.43 -7.94 -15.98
C ASN A 16 0.85 -7.49 -14.63
N THR A 17 1.50 -7.83 -13.52
CA THR A 17 1.11 -7.39 -12.19
C THR A 17 1.66 -6.00 -11.92
N ILE A 18 0.77 -5.05 -11.60
CA ILE A 18 1.14 -3.68 -11.26
C ILE A 18 1.18 -3.54 -9.74
N MET A 19 2.29 -3.04 -9.24
CA MET A 19 2.52 -2.78 -7.82
C MET A 19 2.76 -1.28 -7.58
N SER A 20 2.30 -0.78 -6.41
CA SER A 20 2.65 0.56 -5.92
C SER A 20 2.32 1.71 -6.87
N ILE A 21 1.21 1.63 -7.58
CA ILE A 21 0.80 2.67 -8.55
C ILE A 21 0.61 4.05 -7.90
N LYS A 22 0.33 4.11 -6.61
CA LYS A 22 0.19 5.35 -5.83
C LYS A 22 1.41 6.27 -5.97
N ARG A 23 2.61 5.69 -6.13
CA ARG A 23 3.88 6.43 -6.30
C ARG A 23 3.97 7.21 -7.61
N HIS A 24 3.06 6.95 -8.54
CA HIS A 24 3.02 7.56 -9.88
C HIS A 24 1.81 8.48 -10.10
N MET A 25 0.98 8.68 -9.07
CA MET A 25 -0.18 9.57 -9.17
C MET A 25 0.25 10.99 -9.53
N GLY A 26 -0.53 11.65 -10.40
CA GLY A 26 -0.25 13.03 -10.84
C GLY A 26 0.90 13.18 -11.83
N THR A 27 1.46 12.08 -12.34
CA THR A 27 2.54 12.08 -13.34
C THR A 27 2.03 11.57 -14.70
N ASP A 28 2.86 11.68 -15.72
CA ASP A 28 2.64 11.15 -17.08
C ASP A 28 3.06 9.68 -17.24
N TYR A 29 3.35 9.00 -16.14
CA TYR A 29 3.67 7.57 -16.13
C TYR A 29 2.54 6.75 -16.75
N THR A 30 2.90 5.74 -17.53
CA THR A 30 1.95 4.79 -18.10
C THR A 30 2.46 3.37 -17.97
N VAL A 31 1.53 2.44 -17.78
CA VAL A 31 1.80 1.00 -17.80
C VAL A 31 1.18 0.42 -19.05
N GLU A 32 1.94 -0.38 -19.79
CA GLU A 32 1.43 -1.10 -20.95
C GLU A 32 1.18 -2.57 -20.59
N ILE A 33 -0.06 -3.01 -20.82
CA ILE A 33 -0.48 -4.39 -20.61
C ILE A 33 -1.24 -4.85 -21.88
N GLU A 34 -0.74 -5.90 -22.53
CA GLU A 34 -1.35 -6.47 -23.72
C GLU A 34 -1.64 -5.43 -24.83
N GLY A 35 -0.69 -4.51 -25.03
CA GLY A 35 -0.79 -3.45 -26.03
C GLY A 35 -1.69 -2.27 -25.65
N LYS A 36 -2.25 -2.26 -24.45
CA LYS A 36 -3.01 -1.12 -23.90
C LYS A 36 -2.20 -0.36 -22.87
N LYS A 37 -2.19 0.97 -23.00
CA LYS A 37 -1.59 1.87 -22.01
C LYS A 37 -2.63 2.30 -20.99
N TYR A 38 -2.23 2.28 -19.73
CA TYR A 38 -3.03 2.69 -18.58
C TYR A 38 -2.32 3.80 -17.83
N THR A 39 -3.05 4.83 -17.46
CA THR A 39 -2.59 5.89 -16.56
C THR A 39 -2.64 5.43 -15.10
N PRO A 40 -1.91 6.09 -14.16
CA PRO A 40 -2.00 5.76 -12.74
C PRO A 40 -3.43 5.85 -12.19
N GLN A 41 -4.22 6.85 -12.60
CA GLN A 41 -5.61 6.99 -12.18
C GLN A 41 -6.52 5.89 -12.73
N GLU A 42 -6.27 5.39 -13.94
CA GLU A 42 -7.03 4.25 -14.48
C GLU A 42 -6.74 2.95 -13.72
N VAL A 43 -5.48 2.71 -13.37
CA VAL A 43 -5.09 1.56 -12.54
C VAL A 43 -5.68 1.69 -11.13
N SER A 44 -5.58 2.87 -10.52
CA SER A 44 -6.16 3.15 -9.21
C SER A 44 -7.68 2.99 -9.21
N ALA A 45 -8.34 3.37 -10.31
CA ALA A 45 -9.78 3.18 -10.47
C ALA A 45 -10.18 1.69 -10.43
N ILE A 46 -9.37 0.79 -10.95
CA ILE A 46 -9.62 -0.66 -10.88
C ILE A 46 -9.60 -1.13 -9.42
N ILE A 47 -8.67 -0.61 -8.61
CA ILE A 47 -8.60 -0.90 -7.18
C ILE A 47 -9.84 -0.36 -6.47
N LEU A 48 -10.22 0.88 -6.75
CA LEU A 48 -11.39 1.52 -6.15
C LEU A 48 -12.69 0.81 -6.53
N GLN A 49 -12.84 0.34 -7.78
CA GLN A 49 -13.98 -0.48 -8.20
C GLN A 49 -14.07 -1.79 -7.41
N HIS A 50 -12.93 -2.40 -7.14
CA HIS A 50 -12.88 -3.64 -6.36
C HIS A 50 -13.29 -3.39 -4.90
N LEU A 51 -12.79 -2.32 -4.29
CA LEU A 51 -13.19 -1.90 -2.94
C LEU A 51 -14.69 -1.54 -2.88
N LYS A 52 -15.20 -0.83 -3.90
CA LYS A 52 -16.64 -0.54 -4.03
C LYS A 52 -17.46 -1.83 -4.05
N SER A 53 -17.04 -2.84 -4.83
CA SER A 53 -17.74 -4.11 -4.91
C SER A 53 -17.77 -4.86 -3.57
N TYR A 54 -16.69 -4.78 -2.78
CA TYR A 54 -16.66 -5.35 -1.43
C TYR A 54 -17.63 -4.65 -0.49
N ALA A 55 -17.65 -3.31 -0.51
CA ALA A 55 -18.57 -2.53 0.29
C ALA A 55 -20.04 -2.85 -0.05
N GLU A 56 -20.36 -2.92 -1.34
CA GLU A 56 -21.70 -3.28 -1.83
C GLU A 56 -22.10 -4.70 -1.43
N SER A 57 -21.18 -5.65 -1.52
CA SER A 57 -21.43 -7.04 -1.08
C SER A 57 -21.68 -7.13 0.42
N TYR A 58 -20.99 -6.33 1.22
CA TYR A 58 -21.15 -6.31 2.68
C TYR A 58 -22.46 -5.61 3.09
N LEU A 59 -22.76 -4.46 2.49
CA LEU A 59 -23.93 -3.64 2.83
C LEU A 59 -25.24 -4.17 2.21
N GLY A 60 -25.16 -4.90 1.10
CA GLY A 60 -26.32 -5.36 0.34
C GLY A 60 -27.00 -4.23 -0.48
N GLU A 61 -26.31 -3.11 -0.67
CA GLU A 61 -26.83 -1.94 -1.39
C GLU A 61 -25.75 -1.28 -2.25
N THR A 62 -26.15 -0.42 -3.18
CA THR A 62 -25.23 0.30 -4.07
C THR A 62 -24.48 1.39 -3.29
N VAL A 63 -23.16 1.41 -3.45
CA VAL A 63 -22.29 2.46 -2.94
C VAL A 63 -21.96 3.44 -4.06
N SER A 64 -22.46 4.67 -3.96
CA SER A 64 -22.33 5.70 -4.99
C SER A 64 -21.36 6.82 -4.64
N LYS A 65 -21.04 7.01 -3.35
CA LYS A 65 -20.24 8.13 -2.84
C LYS A 65 -19.04 7.63 -2.06
N ALA A 66 -17.95 8.41 -2.08
CA ALA A 66 -16.76 8.13 -1.30
C ALA A 66 -16.06 9.41 -0.83
N VAL A 67 -15.43 9.31 0.33
CA VAL A 67 -14.34 10.17 0.76
C VAL A 67 -13.05 9.39 0.55
N ILE A 68 -12.08 9.97 -0.14
CA ILE A 68 -10.81 9.33 -0.46
C ILE A 68 -9.68 10.07 0.24
N THR A 69 -8.78 9.31 0.87
CA THR A 69 -7.64 9.89 1.57
C THR A 69 -6.39 9.90 0.70
N VAL A 70 -5.56 10.91 0.93
CA VAL A 70 -4.25 11.07 0.28
C VAL A 70 -3.21 11.48 1.31
N PRO A 71 -1.91 11.20 1.07
CA PRO A 71 -0.84 11.75 1.91
C PRO A 71 -0.93 13.27 2.02
N ALA A 72 -0.58 13.82 3.17
CA ALA A 72 -0.65 15.26 3.40
C ALA A 72 0.26 16.06 2.44
N TYR A 73 1.36 15.45 1.95
CA TYR A 73 2.28 16.08 1.00
C TYR A 73 1.84 16.01 -0.48
N PHE A 74 0.75 15.32 -0.81
CA PHE A 74 0.24 15.29 -2.19
C PHE A 74 -0.06 16.70 -2.67
N ASN A 75 0.46 17.04 -3.84
CA ASN A 75 0.18 18.29 -4.53
C ASN A 75 -1.19 18.26 -5.24
N ASP A 76 -1.57 19.36 -5.85
CA ASP A 76 -2.87 19.48 -6.53
C ASP A 76 -3.05 18.50 -7.68
N ALA A 77 -1.97 18.21 -8.44
CA ALA A 77 -2.03 17.26 -9.54
C ALA A 77 -2.26 15.81 -9.04
N GLU A 78 -1.60 15.42 -7.95
CA GLU A 78 -1.76 14.10 -7.31
C GLU A 78 -3.17 13.96 -6.70
N ARG A 79 -3.68 15.01 -6.07
CA ARG A 79 -5.05 15.06 -5.52
C ARG A 79 -6.10 14.98 -6.61
N GLN A 80 -5.91 15.71 -7.71
CA GLN A 80 -6.81 15.67 -8.86
C GLN A 80 -6.82 14.30 -9.51
N ALA A 81 -5.66 13.69 -9.73
CA ALA A 81 -5.55 12.33 -10.27
C ALA A 81 -6.27 11.29 -9.38
N THR A 82 -6.20 11.44 -8.05
CA THR A 82 -6.92 10.59 -7.10
C THR A 82 -8.43 10.78 -7.22
N LYS A 83 -8.89 12.03 -7.34
CA LYS A 83 -10.30 12.35 -7.56
C LYS A 83 -10.82 11.77 -8.88
N ASP A 84 -10.01 11.86 -9.94
CA ASP A 84 -10.33 11.30 -11.25
C ASP A 84 -10.42 9.77 -11.21
N ALA A 85 -9.53 9.11 -10.46
CA ALA A 85 -9.61 7.67 -10.22
C ALA A 85 -10.94 7.26 -9.59
N GLY A 86 -11.42 8.02 -8.61
CA GLY A 86 -12.74 7.80 -7.99
C GLY A 86 -13.88 7.91 -9.00
N LYS A 87 -13.85 8.94 -9.85
CA LYS A 87 -14.86 9.13 -10.91
C LYS A 87 -14.83 8.00 -11.95
N ILE A 88 -13.65 7.59 -12.41
CA ILE A 88 -13.49 6.47 -13.34
C ILE A 88 -14.04 5.18 -12.72
N ALA A 89 -13.88 5.01 -11.42
CA ALA A 89 -14.44 3.88 -10.67
C ALA A 89 -15.97 3.91 -10.51
N GLY A 90 -16.63 4.99 -10.91
CA GLY A 90 -18.07 5.16 -10.79
C GLY A 90 -18.51 5.68 -9.41
N LEU A 91 -17.62 6.39 -8.71
CA LEU A 91 -17.89 7.01 -7.42
C LEU A 91 -18.01 8.53 -7.56
N GLU A 92 -18.98 9.11 -6.87
CA GLU A 92 -19.00 10.52 -6.55
C GLU A 92 -18.01 10.78 -5.41
N VAL A 93 -16.92 11.49 -5.68
CA VAL A 93 -15.91 11.80 -4.67
C VAL A 93 -16.35 13.08 -3.96
N GLU A 94 -16.87 12.93 -2.76
CA GLU A 94 -17.37 14.07 -1.97
C GLU A 94 -16.23 14.93 -1.44
N ARG A 95 -15.13 14.29 -1.00
CA ARG A 95 -13.94 14.97 -0.48
C ARG A 95 -12.67 14.14 -0.72
N ILE A 96 -11.58 14.88 -0.88
CA ILE A 96 -10.20 14.36 -0.69
C ILE A 96 -9.71 14.94 0.63
N ILE A 97 -9.31 14.08 1.56
CA ILE A 97 -8.77 14.48 2.87
C ILE A 97 -7.38 13.91 3.10
N ASN A 98 -6.62 14.53 3.98
CA ASN A 98 -5.29 14.06 4.32
C ASN A 98 -5.35 12.77 5.17
N GLU A 99 -4.51 11.79 4.87
CA GLU A 99 -4.42 10.53 5.61
C GLU A 99 -4.18 10.74 7.11
N PRO A 100 -3.26 11.61 7.56
CA PRO A 100 -3.06 11.84 8.99
C PRO A 100 -4.28 12.47 9.67
N THR A 101 -5.03 13.33 8.96
CA THR A 101 -6.28 13.90 9.47
C THR A 101 -7.34 12.81 9.63
N ALA A 102 -7.47 11.91 8.64
CA ALA A 102 -8.39 10.80 8.71
C ALA A 102 -8.06 9.84 9.86
N ALA A 103 -6.77 9.57 10.09
CA ALA A 103 -6.31 8.77 11.22
C ALA A 103 -6.68 9.40 12.57
N ALA A 104 -6.47 10.71 12.71
CA ALA A 104 -6.84 11.45 13.91
C ALA A 104 -8.35 11.43 14.16
N LEU A 105 -9.17 11.61 13.12
CA LEU A 105 -10.63 11.51 13.19
C LEU A 105 -11.08 10.09 13.61
N ALA A 106 -10.49 9.05 13.01
CA ALA A 106 -10.80 7.67 13.35
C ALA A 106 -10.46 7.32 14.82
N TYR A 107 -9.43 7.95 15.36
CA TYR A 107 -9.06 7.82 16.77
C TYR A 107 -9.98 8.59 17.72
N GLY A 108 -10.83 9.48 17.18
CA GLY A 108 -11.81 10.24 17.95
C GLY A 108 -11.27 11.53 18.57
N LEU A 109 -10.17 12.05 18.05
CA LEU A 109 -9.55 13.28 18.58
C LEU A 109 -10.36 14.55 18.29
N ASP A 110 -11.26 14.53 17.31
CA ASP A 110 -12.21 15.61 17.02
C ASP A 110 -13.25 15.85 18.14
N LYS A 111 -13.37 14.91 19.06
CA LYS A 111 -14.33 14.95 20.19
C LYS A 111 -13.74 15.52 21.46
N THR A 112 -12.49 15.96 21.44
CA THR A 112 -11.84 16.59 22.59
C THR A 112 -12.07 18.10 22.55
N GLU A 113 -12.33 18.71 23.72
CA GLU A 113 -12.51 20.16 23.86
C GLU A 113 -11.16 20.92 24.02
N GLU A 114 -10.07 20.19 24.12
CA GLU A 114 -8.73 20.74 24.37
C GLU A 114 -7.94 20.85 23.07
N ASP A 115 -7.22 21.95 22.93
CA ASP A 115 -6.22 22.11 21.88
C ASP A 115 -5.11 21.08 22.05
N GLN A 116 -4.74 20.37 20.98
CA GLN A 116 -3.76 19.32 21.02
C GLN A 116 -2.77 19.44 19.85
N THR A 117 -1.51 19.15 20.13
CA THR A 117 -0.51 18.87 19.11
C THR A 117 -0.25 17.36 19.09
N ILE A 118 -0.48 16.74 17.95
CA ILE A 118 -0.38 15.30 17.77
C ILE A 118 0.64 14.95 16.69
N LEU A 119 1.31 13.82 16.90
CA LEU A 119 2.17 13.21 15.89
C LEU A 119 1.47 11.97 15.35
N VAL A 120 1.27 11.92 14.03
CA VAL A 120 0.82 10.73 13.33
C VAL A 120 2.04 10.06 12.71
N TYR A 121 2.28 8.81 13.11
CA TYR A 121 3.37 7.97 12.65
C TYR A 121 2.79 6.82 11.83
N ASP A 122 2.95 6.88 10.50
CA ASP A 122 2.29 5.98 9.55
C ASP A 122 3.32 5.22 8.69
N PRO A 123 3.84 4.07 9.18
CA PRO A 123 4.67 3.17 8.38
C PRO A 123 3.76 2.24 7.56
N GLY A 124 3.59 2.55 6.29
CA GLY A 124 2.86 1.73 5.34
C GLY A 124 3.68 0.57 4.75
N GLY A 125 3.14 -0.12 3.75
CA GLY A 125 3.84 -1.18 3.02
C GLY A 125 4.94 -0.66 2.11
N GLY A 126 4.75 0.50 1.51
CA GLY A 126 5.69 1.09 0.54
C GLY A 126 6.11 2.53 0.83
N THR A 127 5.47 3.20 1.78
CA THR A 127 5.76 4.57 2.20
C THR A 127 5.77 4.67 3.71
N PHE A 128 6.59 5.59 4.22
CA PHE A 128 6.64 5.97 5.62
C PHE A 128 6.34 7.46 5.74
N ASP A 129 5.30 7.81 6.47
CA ASP A 129 4.84 9.17 6.63
C ASP A 129 4.74 9.54 8.11
N VAL A 130 5.26 10.72 8.44
CA VAL A 130 5.14 11.33 9.77
C VAL A 130 4.56 12.72 9.61
N SER A 131 3.53 13.05 10.36
CA SER A 131 2.89 14.35 10.32
C SER A 131 2.66 14.90 11.71
N ILE A 132 2.89 16.20 11.87
CA ILE A 132 2.51 16.96 13.06
C ILE A 132 1.24 17.71 12.73
N LEU A 133 0.19 17.49 13.52
CA LEU A 133 -1.09 18.17 13.40
C LEU A 133 -1.35 18.97 14.68
N GLU A 134 -1.94 20.14 14.50
CA GLU A 134 -2.59 20.86 15.59
C GLU A 134 -4.09 20.74 15.45
N LEU A 135 -4.74 20.42 16.56
CA LEU A 135 -6.19 20.44 16.69
C LEU A 135 -6.57 21.60 17.61
N GLY A 136 -7.37 22.53 17.09
CA GLY A 136 -7.93 23.64 17.81
C GLY A 136 -9.29 24.03 17.25
N ASP A 137 -10.24 24.38 18.07
CA ASP A 137 -11.60 24.79 17.70
C ASP A 137 -12.30 23.78 16.73
N GLY A 138 -12.01 22.48 16.88
CA GLY A 138 -12.55 21.41 16.01
C GLY A 138 -11.93 21.36 14.60
N VAL A 139 -10.85 22.08 14.36
CA VAL A 139 -10.13 22.10 13.08
C VAL A 139 -8.78 21.42 13.21
N PHE A 140 -8.47 20.52 12.27
CA PHE A 140 -7.15 19.91 12.13
C PHE A 140 -6.28 20.71 11.15
N GLU A 141 -5.13 21.16 11.59
CA GLU A 141 -4.15 21.82 10.75
C GLU A 141 -2.85 21.01 10.68
N VAL A 142 -2.40 20.65 9.47
CA VAL A 142 -1.11 19.97 9.27
C VAL A 142 0.00 21.00 9.35
N ARG A 143 0.83 20.93 10.40
CA ARG A 143 1.94 21.86 10.65
C ARG A 143 3.21 21.47 9.90
N SER A 144 3.51 20.19 9.86
CA SER A 144 4.65 19.68 9.10
C SER A 144 4.46 18.23 8.71
N THR A 145 5.12 17.83 7.64
CA THR A 145 5.19 16.46 7.19
C THR A 145 6.64 16.08 6.88
N ALA A 146 7.00 14.86 7.17
CA ALA A 146 8.26 14.24 6.78
C ALA A 146 8.02 12.76 6.48
N GLY A 147 8.99 12.11 5.87
CA GLY A 147 8.89 10.68 5.59
C GLY A 147 9.78 10.26 4.45
N ASP A 148 9.55 9.05 3.99
CA ASP A 148 10.22 8.47 2.84
C ASP A 148 9.19 7.71 1.99
N ASN A 149 8.99 8.15 0.76
CA ASN A 149 8.03 7.56 -0.17
C ASN A 149 8.51 6.23 -0.80
N ARG A 150 9.66 5.74 -0.39
CA ARG A 150 10.25 4.46 -0.82
C ARG A 150 10.69 3.59 0.35
N LEU A 151 10.18 3.83 1.54
CA LEU A 151 10.43 3.05 2.74
C LEU A 151 9.12 2.51 3.29
N GLY A 152 9.06 1.22 3.52
CA GLY A 152 7.89 0.57 4.09
C GLY A 152 8.13 -0.89 4.41
N GLY A 153 7.07 -1.61 4.73
CA GLY A 153 7.11 -3.03 5.07
C GLY A 153 7.75 -3.90 3.99
N ASP A 154 7.60 -3.52 2.72
CA ASP A 154 8.19 -4.24 1.58
C ASP A 154 9.73 -4.23 1.63
N ASP A 155 10.33 -3.14 2.12
CA ASP A 155 11.79 -3.04 2.27
C ASP A 155 12.30 -3.91 3.41
N PHE A 156 11.54 -4.02 4.51
CA PHE A 156 11.85 -4.95 5.58
C PHE A 156 11.74 -6.40 5.12
N ASP A 157 10.74 -6.74 4.31
CA ASP A 157 10.63 -8.06 3.69
C ASP A 157 11.84 -8.36 2.82
N GLN A 158 12.31 -7.38 2.04
CA GLN A 158 13.47 -7.55 1.16
C GLN A 158 14.76 -7.88 1.93
N VAL A 159 14.97 -7.28 3.09
CA VAL A 159 16.12 -7.60 3.96
C VAL A 159 16.08 -9.08 4.38
N ILE A 160 14.91 -9.61 4.71
CA ILE A 160 14.73 -11.02 5.07
C ILE A 160 14.99 -11.91 3.85
N ILE A 161 14.44 -11.54 2.69
CA ILE A 161 14.64 -12.28 1.43
C ILE A 161 16.14 -12.36 1.09
N ASP A 162 16.84 -11.24 1.12
CA ASP A 162 18.27 -11.18 0.78
C ASP A 162 19.11 -12.03 1.74
N HIS A 163 18.77 -12.03 3.02
CA HIS A 163 19.40 -12.89 4.00
C HIS A 163 19.20 -14.38 3.66
N LEU A 164 17.96 -14.80 3.42
CA LEU A 164 17.63 -16.19 3.09
C LEU A 164 18.30 -16.65 1.79
N VAL A 165 18.30 -15.81 0.75
CA VAL A 165 18.99 -16.08 -0.52
C VAL A 165 20.50 -16.27 -0.30
N SER A 166 21.09 -15.38 0.50
CA SER A 166 22.53 -15.44 0.80
C SER A 166 22.93 -16.71 1.56
N GLU A 167 22.19 -17.05 2.62
CA GLU A 167 22.46 -18.23 3.42
C GLU A 167 22.26 -19.52 2.61
N PHE A 168 21.15 -19.61 1.87
CA PHE A 168 20.90 -20.78 1.02
C PHE A 168 21.99 -20.98 -0.04
N LYS A 169 22.48 -19.89 -0.63
CA LYS A 169 23.58 -19.95 -1.60
C LYS A 169 24.89 -20.42 -0.98
N LYS A 170 25.19 -20.03 0.25
CA LYS A 170 26.38 -20.49 0.98
C LYS A 170 26.34 -22.00 1.25
N GLU A 171 25.18 -22.49 1.66
CA GLU A 171 24.99 -23.88 2.05
C GLU A 171 24.83 -24.82 0.86
N ASN A 172 24.12 -24.40 -0.19
CA ASN A 172 23.71 -25.28 -1.30
C ASN A 172 24.33 -24.90 -2.65
N GLY A 173 25.05 -23.79 -2.75
CA GLY A 173 25.64 -23.32 -4.00
C GLY A 173 24.61 -22.77 -5.03
N ILE A 174 23.34 -22.70 -4.67
CA ILE A 174 22.24 -22.34 -5.56
C ILE A 174 21.76 -20.92 -5.24
N ASP A 175 21.62 -20.07 -6.27
CA ASP A 175 21.15 -18.70 -6.15
C ASP A 175 19.63 -18.63 -6.41
N LEU A 176 18.85 -18.61 -5.34
CA LEU A 176 17.38 -18.54 -5.40
C LEU A 176 16.86 -17.27 -6.07
N SER A 177 17.65 -16.20 -6.14
CA SER A 177 17.24 -14.95 -6.78
C SER A 177 17.05 -15.06 -8.29
N LYS A 178 17.53 -16.14 -8.90
CA LYS A 178 17.39 -16.42 -10.33
C LYS A 178 16.15 -17.24 -10.69
N ASP A 179 15.41 -17.70 -9.69
CA ASP A 179 14.18 -18.48 -9.84
C ASP A 179 12.99 -17.66 -9.35
N ASN A 180 12.15 -17.22 -10.29
CA ASN A 180 10.99 -16.38 -9.96
C ASN A 180 9.95 -17.09 -9.08
N MET A 181 9.79 -18.40 -9.21
CA MET A 181 8.89 -19.16 -8.33
C MET A 181 9.45 -19.24 -6.91
N ALA A 182 10.75 -19.48 -6.76
CA ALA A 182 11.41 -19.44 -5.46
C ALA A 182 11.33 -18.05 -4.82
N LEU A 183 11.59 -16.99 -5.57
CA LEU A 183 11.46 -15.61 -5.09
C LEU A 183 10.06 -15.27 -4.63
N GLN A 184 9.01 -15.69 -5.34
CA GLN A 184 7.63 -15.45 -4.92
C GLN A 184 7.34 -16.14 -3.58
N ARG A 185 7.78 -17.38 -3.42
CA ARG A 185 7.63 -18.14 -2.15
C ARG A 185 8.42 -17.49 -1.01
N LEU A 186 9.64 -17.03 -1.28
CA LEU A 186 10.46 -16.30 -0.31
C LEU A 186 9.80 -14.99 0.12
N LYS A 187 9.22 -14.24 -0.82
CA LYS A 187 8.51 -12.99 -0.54
C LYS A 187 7.32 -13.22 0.39
N ASP A 188 6.48 -14.19 0.07
CA ASP A 188 5.30 -14.51 0.88
C ASP A 188 5.72 -14.98 2.29
N ALA A 189 6.74 -15.81 2.38
CA ALA A 189 7.26 -16.32 3.65
C ALA A 189 7.94 -15.23 4.50
N ALA A 190 8.69 -14.32 3.87
CA ALA A 190 9.35 -13.21 4.55
C ALA A 190 8.32 -12.23 5.14
N GLU A 191 7.31 -11.86 4.37
CA GLU A 191 6.22 -11.00 4.86
C GLU A 191 5.48 -11.65 6.04
N LYS A 192 5.17 -12.95 5.93
CA LYS A 192 4.53 -13.69 7.01
C LYS A 192 5.40 -13.71 8.26
N ALA A 193 6.69 -14.05 8.12
CA ALA A 193 7.62 -14.08 9.24
C ALA A 193 7.77 -12.72 9.93
N LYS A 194 7.88 -11.63 9.15
CA LYS A 194 7.89 -10.27 9.68
C LYS A 194 6.64 -9.97 10.51
N LYS A 195 5.46 -10.31 9.99
CA LYS A 195 4.19 -10.12 10.71
C LYS A 195 4.13 -10.94 12.00
N ASP A 196 4.53 -12.21 11.95
CA ASP A 196 4.56 -13.10 13.12
C ASP A 196 5.49 -12.54 14.21
N LEU A 197 6.66 -12.03 13.84
CA LEU A 197 7.65 -11.46 14.76
C LEU A 197 7.19 -10.17 15.46
N SER A 198 6.08 -9.58 15.04
CA SER A 198 5.45 -8.48 15.79
C SER A 198 4.81 -8.95 17.11
N GLY A 199 4.49 -10.24 17.24
CA GLY A 199 3.84 -10.81 18.42
C GLY A 199 4.68 -11.87 19.15
N VAL A 200 5.76 -12.37 18.53
CA VAL A 200 6.62 -13.42 19.10
C VAL A 200 8.10 -13.08 18.91
N SER A 201 8.97 -13.68 19.73
CA SER A 201 10.42 -13.44 19.68
C SER A 201 11.14 -14.27 18.60
N SER A 202 10.51 -15.35 18.12
CA SER A 202 11.06 -16.21 17.08
C SER A 202 9.95 -16.82 16.24
N THR A 203 10.24 -17.07 14.97
CA THR A 203 9.35 -17.77 14.06
C THR A 203 10.17 -18.70 13.15
N GLN A 204 9.49 -19.65 12.52
CA GLN A 204 10.12 -20.61 11.63
C GLN A 204 9.64 -20.37 10.19
N ILE A 205 10.59 -20.32 9.25
CA ILE A 205 10.32 -20.33 7.82
C ILE A 205 10.58 -21.73 7.30
N SER A 206 9.58 -22.36 6.70
CA SER A 206 9.70 -23.69 6.08
C SER A 206 9.21 -23.62 4.64
N LEU A 207 10.14 -23.85 3.70
CA LEU A 207 9.89 -23.81 2.26
C LEU A 207 10.37 -25.10 1.61
N PRO A 208 9.65 -26.23 1.82
CA PRO A 208 10.04 -27.51 1.26
C PRO A 208 10.05 -27.43 -0.28
N PHE A 209 11.02 -28.09 -0.89
CA PHE A 209 11.18 -28.14 -2.35
C PHE A 209 11.26 -26.71 -2.98
N ILE A 210 12.05 -25.84 -2.36
CA ILE A 210 12.22 -24.44 -2.84
C ILE A 210 12.89 -24.39 -4.22
N THR A 211 13.71 -25.39 -4.54
CA THR A 211 14.31 -25.60 -5.85
C THR A 211 13.92 -26.98 -6.36
N ALA A 212 13.84 -27.13 -7.69
CA ALA A 212 13.88 -28.44 -8.32
C ALA A 212 15.32 -28.97 -8.17
N GLY A 213 15.51 -29.92 -7.25
CA GLY A 213 16.77 -30.62 -7.01
C GLY A 213 17.18 -31.44 -8.20
#